data_7a8f27ac825958c0cc2ab3fb812b9196
#
_entry.id   7a8f27ac825958c0cc2ab3fb812b9196
#
_cell.length_a   1.000
_cell.length_b   1.000
_cell.length_c   1.000
_cell.angle_alpha   90.00
_cell.angle_beta   90.00
_cell.angle_gamma   90.00
#
_symmetry.space_group_name_H-M   'P 1'
#
loop_
_entity.id
_entity.type
_entity.pdbx_description
1 polymer ?
#
loop_
_entity_poly.entity_id
_entity_poly.type
_entity_poly.pdbx_seq_one_letter_code
_entity_poly.pdbx_strand_id
1 'polypeptide(L)'
;MGRPKGNSSDGLNDAELPIQSIINPDGLREFIMLPLGTVNYFRSLIKESHFKTLRAKYQIPDNIPLCLPYKSEKCYYKGVEGVGAYEQMLKAGLRFPLSLLHHHLFQYLGLAVTQISPNAWRIFLGLEVLYEAMSNGARRLTVEEFFHCYRPDEIAQSKGVYSFMPKSPLLRLVCETPDSNRNWKSRYFFMEGDEWMCCLGDTEHMPVNTTWGIMPLSGMHPSIFNPI
;
A
#
# COMPACT_ATOMS: atom_id res chain seq x y z
N MET A 1 38.41 31.07 -35.47
CA MET A 1 38.47 29.62 -35.32
C MET A 1 37.44 29.22 -34.27
N GLY A 2 36.23 28.87 -34.73
CA GLY A 2 35.13 28.43 -33.89
C GLY A 2 35.08 26.94 -33.75
N ARG A 3 34.92 26.44 -32.53
CA ARG A 3 34.65 25.05 -32.26
C ARG A 3 33.18 24.74 -32.51
N PRO A 4 32.83 23.60 -33.14
CA PRO A 4 31.44 23.19 -33.28
C PRO A 4 30.93 22.61 -31.95
N LYS A 5 29.70 23.01 -31.58
CA LYS A 5 28.92 22.41 -30.51
C LYS A 5 28.37 21.07 -31.01
N GLY A 6 28.78 19.96 -30.38
CA GLY A 6 28.19 18.67 -30.57
C GLY A 6 26.83 18.60 -29.90
N ASN A 7 25.79 18.39 -30.70
CA ASN A 7 24.49 17.93 -30.24
C ASN A 7 24.62 16.42 -29.92
N SER A 8 24.62 16.06 -28.65
CA SER A 8 24.31 14.71 -28.22
C SER A 8 22.81 14.62 -27.96
N SER A 9 22.10 14.15 -28.96
CA SER A 9 20.75 13.61 -28.78
C SER A 9 20.91 12.24 -28.12
N ASP A 10 20.91 12.21 -26.79
CA ASP A 10 20.75 10.96 -26.06
C ASP A 10 19.32 10.46 -26.29
N GLY A 11 19.24 9.43 -27.14
CA GLY A 11 18.03 8.66 -27.36
C GLY A 11 17.56 8.07 -26.02
N LEU A 12 16.39 8.50 -25.60
CA LEU A 12 15.59 7.79 -24.63
C LEU A 12 15.30 6.43 -25.24
N ASN A 13 16.04 5.41 -24.82
CA ASN A 13 15.64 4.03 -25.06
C ASN A 13 14.23 3.85 -24.52
N ASP A 14 13.30 3.51 -25.40
CA ASP A 14 11.99 2.97 -25.06
C ASP A 14 12.20 1.71 -24.22
N ALA A 15 12.31 1.91 -22.90
CA ALA A 15 12.35 0.81 -21.97
C ALA A 15 10.99 0.13 -22.03
N GLU A 16 10.96 -1.10 -22.52
CA GLU A 16 9.80 -1.96 -22.54
C GLU A 16 9.11 -1.89 -21.16
N LEU A 17 7.83 -1.52 -21.19
CA LEU A 17 6.97 -1.51 -20.00
C LEU A 17 6.92 -2.92 -19.41
N PRO A 18 7.17 -3.11 -18.12
CA PRO A 18 7.01 -4.41 -17.52
C PRO A 18 5.53 -4.81 -17.61
N ILE A 19 5.25 -5.77 -18.46
CA ILE A 19 3.92 -6.39 -18.61
C ILE A 19 3.83 -7.47 -17.55
N GLN A 20 2.96 -7.28 -16.57
CA GLN A 20 2.65 -8.31 -15.59
C GLN A 20 1.36 -9.01 -16.00
N SER A 21 1.39 -10.33 -16.14
CA SER A 21 0.19 -11.12 -16.36
C SER A 21 -0.43 -11.53 -15.02
N ILE A 22 -1.68 -11.21 -14.82
CA ILE A 22 -2.49 -11.70 -13.71
C ILE A 22 -3.42 -12.78 -14.24
N ILE A 23 -3.56 -13.87 -13.50
CA ILE A 23 -4.57 -14.90 -13.81
C ILE A 23 -5.81 -14.53 -13.01
N ASN A 24 -6.88 -14.15 -13.71
CA ASN A 24 -8.18 -13.91 -13.10
C ASN A 24 -8.80 -15.20 -12.55
N PRO A 25 -9.77 -15.14 -11.62
CA PRO A 25 -10.52 -16.31 -11.15
C PRO A 25 -11.11 -17.16 -12.28
N ASP A 26 -11.36 -16.55 -13.44
CA ASP A 26 -11.87 -17.23 -14.65
C ASP A 26 -10.76 -17.86 -15.52
N GLY A 27 -9.51 -17.86 -15.06
CA GLY A 27 -8.36 -18.44 -15.77
C GLY A 27 -7.84 -17.65 -16.97
N LEU A 28 -8.35 -16.43 -17.21
CA LEU A 28 -7.87 -15.53 -18.25
C LEU A 28 -6.65 -14.76 -17.77
N ARG A 29 -5.63 -14.67 -18.62
CA ARG A 29 -4.46 -13.81 -18.37
C ARG A 29 -4.79 -12.38 -18.74
N GLU A 30 -4.88 -11.53 -17.74
CA GLU A 30 -4.98 -10.08 -17.93
C GLU A 30 -3.58 -9.47 -17.83
N PHE A 31 -3.19 -8.72 -18.85
CA PHE A 31 -1.91 -8.02 -18.87
C PHE A 31 -2.12 -6.63 -18.29
N ILE A 32 -1.64 -6.41 -17.08
CA ILE A 32 -1.63 -5.07 -16.50
C ILE A 32 -0.36 -4.37 -16.96
N MET A 33 -0.53 -3.33 -17.79
CA MET A 33 0.51 -2.35 -18.00
C MET A 33 0.67 -1.54 -16.72
N LEU A 34 1.66 -1.92 -15.90
CA LEU A 34 2.03 -1.09 -14.75
C LEU A 34 2.48 0.26 -15.28
N PRO A 35 1.82 1.35 -14.90
CA PRO A 35 2.24 2.67 -15.34
C PRO A 35 3.70 2.85 -14.93
N LEU A 36 4.53 3.34 -15.85
CA LEU A 36 5.89 3.82 -15.60
C LEU A 36 5.84 4.95 -14.56
N GLY A 37 5.59 4.56 -13.33
CA GLY A 37 5.53 5.47 -12.21
C GLY A 37 6.83 5.40 -11.42
N THR A 38 7.11 6.44 -10.73
CA THR A 38 8.31 6.68 -9.93
C THR A 38 8.72 5.55 -8.96
N VAL A 39 7.88 4.54 -8.75
CA VAL A 39 8.16 3.41 -7.84
C VAL A 39 9.15 2.42 -8.44
N ASN A 40 9.22 2.28 -9.77
CA ASN A 40 10.12 1.36 -10.47
C ASN A 40 11.60 1.68 -10.26
N TYR A 41 11.94 2.92 -9.96
CA TYR A 41 13.33 3.39 -9.86
C TYR A 41 13.95 3.17 -8.48
N PHE A 42 13.14 2.89 -7.46
CA PHE A 42 13.66 2.79 -6.10
C PHE A 42 14.14 1.37 -5.78
N ARG A 43 15.40 1.29 -5.35
CA ARG A 43 15.94 0.12 -4.66
C ARG A 43 15.76 0.28 -3.17
N SER A 44 15.61 -0.82 -2.45
CA SER A 44 15.55 -0.74 -1.01
C SER A 44 16.88 -0.32 -0.41
N LEU A 45 16.82 0.61 0.53
CA LEU A 45 17.91 1.04 1.40
C LEU A 45 17.88 0.30 2.76
N ILE A 46 16.90 -0.58 2.97
CA ILE A 46 16.84 -1.43 4.16
C ILE A 46 17.96 -2.47 4.06
N LYS A 47 18.59 -2.75 5.19
CA LYS A 47 19.61 -3.79 5.35
C LYS A 47 19.13 -4.78 6.41
N GLU A 48 19.63 -5.99 6.40
CA GLU A 48 19.29 -7.02 7.38
C GLU A 48 19.53 -6.55 8.83
N SER A 49 20.61 -5.78 9.05
CA SER A 49 20.90 -5.18 10.35
C SER A 49 19.81 -4.24 10.87
N HIS A 50 18.92 -3.75 10.00
CA HIS A 50 17.79 -2.90 10.41
C HIS A 50 16.59 -3.72 10.95
N PHE A 51 16.50 -5.01 10.64
CA PHE A 51 15.33 -5.82 11.01
C PHE A 51 15.09 -5.89 12.51
N LYS A 52 16.15 -6.07 13.30
CA LYS A 52 16.05 -6.07 14.77
C LYS A 52 15.43 -4.76 15.29
N THR A 53 15.88 -3.63 14.75
CA THR A 53 15.37 -2.30 15.13
C THR A 53 13.93 -2.10 14.66
N LEU A 54 13.58 -2.54 13.44
CA LEU A 54 12.24 -2.48 12.90
C LEU A 54 11.27 -3.29 13.76
N ARG A 55 11.62 -4.54 14.11
CA ARG A 55 10.79 -5.38 14.98
C ARG A 55 10.55 -4.73 16.33
N ALA A 56 11.62 -4.33 17.01
CA ALA A 56 11.51 -3.71 18.33
C ALA A 56 10.71 -2.42 18.32
N LYS A 57 10.96 -1.54 17.32
CA LYS A 57 10.30 -0.22 17.23
C LYS A 57 8.83 -0.31 16.85
N TYR A 58 8.49 -1.21 15.95
CA TYR A 58 7.14 -1.30 15.38
C TYR A 58 6.38 -2.53 15.86
N GLN A 59 6.93 -3.26 16.81
CA GLN A 59 6.30 -4.42 17.43
C GLN A 59 5.91 -5.51 16.41
N ILE A 60 6.76 -5.72 15.39
CA ILE A 60 6.51 -6.76 14.40
C ILE A 60 6.78 -8.12 15.06
N PRO A 61 5.81 -9.04 15.12
CA PRO A 61 5.97 -10.35 15.73
C PRO A 61 7.12 -11.16 15.12
N ASP A 62 7.80 -11.96 15.94
CA ASP A 62 8.96 -12.73 15.50
C ASP A 62 8.59 -13.84 14.50
N ASN A 63 7.36 -14.34 14.56
CA ASN A 63 6.84 -15.33 13.62
C ASN A 63 6.57 -14.80 12.21
N ILE A 64 6.59 -13.48 11.99
CA ILE A 64 6.49 -12.90 10.64
C ILE A 64 7.90 -12.82 10.05
N PRO A 65 8.28 -13.63 9.06
CA PRO A 65 9.61 -13.57 8.47
C PRO A 65 9.80 -12.25 7.71
N LEU A 66 10.91 -11.55 7.98
CA LEU A 66 11.30 -10.34 7.23
C LEU A 66 12.45 -10.69 6.29
N CYS A 67 12.35 -10.28 5.03
CA CYS A 67 13.41 -10.49 4.06
C CYS A 67 13.71 -9.24 3.22
N LEU A 68 14.92 -9.20 2.71
CA LEU A 68 15.35 -8.15 1.78
C LEU A 68 14.88 -8.48 0.36
N PRO A 69 14.53 -7.46 -0.44
CA PRO A 69 14.23 -7.67 -1.83
C PRO A 69 15.47 -8.13 -2.62
N TYR A 70 15.30 -9.08 -3.53
CA TYR A 70 16.30 -9.37 -4.55
C TYR A 70 16.46 -8.18 -5.51
N LYS A 71 17.54 -8.18 -6.33
CA LYS A 71 17.84 -7.07 -7.25
C LYS A 71 16.73 -6.77 -8.25
N SER A 72 15.98 -7.79 -8.66
CA SER A 72 14.85 -7.71 -9.59
C SER A 72 13.53 -7.35 -8.92
N GLU A 73 13.43 -7.51 -7.62
CA GLU A 73 12.16 -7.30 -6.89
C GLU A 73 11.96 -5.82 -6.56
N LYS A 74 10.72 -5.42 -6.62
CA LYS A 74 10.24 -4.09 -6.28
C LYS A 74 9.12 -4.18 -5.26
N CYS A 75 8.88 -3.14 -4.50
CA CYS A 75 7.90 -3.18 -3.41
C CYS A 75 6.48 -3.59 -3.84
N TYR A 76 6.15 -3.42 -5.11
CA TYR A 76 4.87 -3.80 -5.70
C TYR A 76 4.83 -5.23 -6.25
N TYR A 77 5.99 -5.90 -6.32
CA TYR A 77 6.12 -7.24 -6.85
C TYR A 77 7.20 -8.01 -6.11
N LYS A 78 6.83 -9.13 -5.54
CA LYS A 78 7.73 -10.14 -5.03
C LYS A 78 7.56 -11.40 -5.89
N GLY A 79 8.67 -11.96 -6.37
CA GLY A 79 8.67 -13.18 -7.19
C GLY A 79 8.25 -14.46 -6.45
N VAL A 80 8.09 -14.38 -5.12
CA VAL A 80 7.70 -15.49 -4.23
C VAL A 80 6.57 -15.02 -3.32
N GLU A 81 5.87 -15.94 -2.66
CA GLU A 81 4.80 -15.62 -1.70
C GLU A 81 5.27 -14.64 -0.62
N GLY A 82 4.51 -13.54 -0.47
CA GLY A 82 4.79 -12.50 0.51
C GLY A 82 4.32 -11.13 0.05
N VAL A 83 4.43 -10.15 0.93
CA VAL A 83 3.99 -8.77 0.69
C VAL A 83 5.10 -7.78 0.99
N GLY A 84 5.17 -6.73 0.16
CA GLY A 84 6.03 -5.59 0.42
C GLY A 84 5.47 -4.70 1.53
N ALA A 85 6.35 -4.10 2.32
CA ALA A 85 5.98 -3.09 3.30
C ALA A 85 6.99 -1.94 3.30
N TYR A 86 6.48 -0.71 3.33
CA TYR A 86 7.34 0.46 3.52
C TYR A 86 7.49 0.81 5.00
N GLU A 87 8.72 1.09 5.44
CA GLU A 87 8.97 1.56 6.81
C GLU A 87 8.08 2.76 7.19
N GLN A 88 7.77 3.62 6.23
CA GLN A 88 6.98 4.82 6.47
C GLN A 88 5.50 4.52 6.78
N MET A 89 4.97 3.38 6.36
CA MET A 89 3.63 2.92 6.77
C MET A 89 3.61 2.57 8.25
N LEU A 90 4.67 1.92 8.74
CA LEU A 90 4.85 1.61 10.16
C LEU A 90 4.99 2.89 11.00
N LYS A 91 5.71 3.89 10.47
CA LYS A 91 5.80 5.24 11.08
C LYS A 91 4.46 5.96 11.09
N ALA A 92 3.60 5.67 10.12
CA ALA A 92 2.24 6.20 10.05
C ALA A 92 1.28 5.55 11.05
N GLY A 93 1.68 4.45 11.67
CA GLY A 93 0.88 3.74 12.68
C GLY A 93 0.47 2.33 12.29
N LEU A 94 0.62 1.92 11.01
CA LEU A 94 0.28 0.56 10.60
C LEU A 94 1.08 -0.46 11.42
N ARG A 95 0.40 -1.52 11.84
CA ARG A 95 0.96 -2.65 12.57
C ARG A 95 0.60 -3.96 11.88
N PHE A 96 1.41 -4.96 12.12
CA PHE A 96 1.19 -6.33 11.68
C PHE A 96 1.09 -7.25 12.90
N PRO A 97 0.27 -8.30 12.84
CA PRO A 97 -0.66 -8.66 11.76
C PRO A 97 -1.73 -7.59 11.51
N LEU A 98 -2.32 -7.62 10.31
CA LEU A 98 -3.40 -6.70 9.95
C LEU A 98 -4.65 -6.98 10.80
N SER A 99 -5.38 -5.95 11.19
CA SER A 99 -6.68 -6.09 11.85
C SER A 99 -7.78 -6.40 10.83
N LEU A 100 -8.93 -6.88 11.29
CA LEU A 100 -10.10 -7.15 10.46
C LEU A 100 -10.54 -5.90 9.67
N LEU A 101 -10.48 -4.72 10.28
CA LEU A 101 -10.79 -3.45 9.61
C LEU A 101 -9.86 -3.19 8.41
N HIS A 102 -8.55 -3.53 8.53
CA HIS A 102 -7.61 -3.41 7.42
C HIS A 102 -7.93 -4.39 6.29
N HIS A 103 -8.34 -5.61 6.61
CA HIS A 103 -8.79 -6.58 5.60
C HIS A 103 -10.01 -6.07 4.82
N HIS A 104 -11.02 -5.58 5.52
CA HIS A 104 -12.20 -4.97 4.88
C HIS A 104 -11.81 -3.79 3.99
N LEU A 105 -10.85 -2.94 4.42
CA LEU A 105 -10.34 -1.85 3.60
C LEU A 105 -9.73 -2.36 2.28
N PHE A 106 -8.88 -3.38 2.34
CA PHE A 106 -8.23 -3.93 1.14
C PHE A 106 -9.22 -4.64 0.22
N GLN A 107 -10.18 -5.36 0.77
CA GLN A 107 -11.26 -5.96 -0.01
C GLN A 107 -12.10 -4.90 -0.72
N TYR A 108 -12.44 -3.84 -0.01
CA TYR A 108 -13.22 -2.73 -0.58
C TYR A 108 -12.48 -2.04 -1.73
N LEU A 109 -11.17 -1.81 -1.56
CA LEU A 109 -10.35 -1.10 -2.55
C LEU A 109 -9.84 -2.00 -3.68
N GLY A 110 -9.72 -3.31 -3.46
CA GLY A 110 -9.04 -4.22 -4.40
C GLY A 110 -7.53 -3.94 -4.57
N LEU A 111 -6.91 -3.27 -3.63
CA LEU A 111 -5.52 -2.82 -3.69
C LEU A 111 -4.60 -3.67 -2.80
N ALA A 112 -3.31 -3.64 -3.10
CA ALA A 112 -2.26 -4.19 -2.22
C ALA A 112 -1.86 -3.17 -1.13
N VAL A 113 -1.29 -3.68 -0.04
CA VAL A 113 -0.83 -2.87 1.11
C VAL A 113 0.07 -1.70 0.68
N THR A 114 0.97 -1.96 -0.26
CA THR A 114 1.97 -0.99 -0.74
C THR A 114 1.40 0.08 -1.69
N GLN A 115 0.14 -0.05 -2.09
CA GLN A 115 -0.54 0.96 -2.90
C GLN A 115 -1.17 2.09 -2.05
N ILE A 116 -1.23 1.93 -0.75
CA ILE A 116 -1.73 2.95 0.17
C ILE A 116 -0.58 3.81 0.67
N SER A 117 -0.65 5.11 0.42
CA SER A 117 0.41 6.04 0.81
C SER A 117 0.54 6.18 2.34
N PRO A 118 1.71 6.57 2.86
CA PRO A 118 1.87 6.78 4.30
C PRO A 118 0.90 7.82 4.90
N ASN A 119 0.53 8.85 4.15
CA ASN A 119 -0.46 9.82 4.63
C ASN A 119 -1.88 9.25 4.62
N ALA A 120 -2.20 8.40 3.65
CA ALA A 120 -3.47 7.69 3.66
C ALA A 120 -3.60 6.80 4.90
N TRP A 121 -2.53 6.11 5.28
CA TRP A 121 -2.49 5.35 6.54
C TRP A 121 -2.72 6.24 7.75
N ARG A 122 -2.11 7.44 7.83
CA ARG A 122 -2.36 8.37 8.94
C ARG A 122 -3.82 8.81 9.02
N ILE A 123 -4.44 9.06 7.87
CA ILE A 123 -5.86 9.46 7.80
C ILE A 123 -6.75 8.30 8.27
N PHE A 124 -6.52 7.10 7.75
CA PHE A 124 -7.33 5.93 8.08
C PHE A 124 -7.23 5.56 9.57
N LEU A 125 -6.01 5.36 10.05
CA LEU A 125 -5.74 5.01 11.45
C LEU A 125 -6.10 6.16 12.40
N GLY A 126 -5.92 7.41 11.98
CA GLY A 126 -6.32 8.58 12.78
C GLY A 126 -7.82 8.63 12.98
N LEU A 127 -8.61 8.28 11.95
CA LEU A 127 -10.06 8.21 12.09
C LEU A 127 -10.49 7.02 12.95
N GLU A 128 -9.83 5.87 12.84
CA GLU A 128 -10.07 4.70 13.70
C GLU A 128 -9.90 5.07 15.18
N VAL A 129 -8.78 5.71 15.53
CA VAL A 129 -8.50 6.17 16.90
C VAL A 129 -9.52 7.22 17.35
N LEU A 130 -9.87 8.16 16.48
CA LEU A 130 -10.88 9.18 16.81
C LEU A 130 -12.24 8.54 17.10
N TYR A 131 -12.64 7.56 16.31
CA TYR A 131 -13.91 6.84 16.45
C TYR A 131 -13.98 6.08 17.78
N GLU A 132 -12.92 5.37 18.12
CA GLU A 132 -12.78 4.66 19.37
C GLU A 132 -12.82 5.62 20.57
N ALA A 133 -12.08 6.72 20.51
CA ALA A 133 -12.04 7.72 21.58
C ALA A 133 -13.40 8.40 21.77
N MET A 134 -14.08 8.80 20.70
CA MET A 134 -15.40 9.47 20.79
C MET A 134 -16.50 8.54 21.29
N SER A 135 -16.39 7.24 21.05
CA SER A 135 -17.35 6.24 21.50
C SER A 135 -17.00 5.63 22.86
N ASN A 136 -15.90 6.07 23.51
CA ASN A 136 -15.32 5.42 24.70
C ASN A 136 -15.11 3.91 24.50
N GLY A 137 -14.67 3.50 23.30
CA GLY A 137 -14.44 2.10 22.94
C GLY A 137 -15.72 1.30 22.62
N ALA A 138 -16.90 1.92 22.68
CA ALA A 138 -18.18 1.22 22.43
C ALA A 138 -18.44 0.90 20.96
N ARG A 139 -17.79 1.62 20.03
CA ARG A 139 -17.95 1.43 18.58
C ARG A 139 -16.59 1.38 17.90
N ARG A 140 -16.53 0.57 16.88
CA ARG A 140 -15.38 0.52 15.96
C ARG A 140 -15.77 1.16 14.63
N LEU A 141 -14.79 1.82 13.99
CA LEU A 141 -14.96 2.35 12.64
C LEU A 141 -15.24 1.21 11.67
N THR A 142 -16.15 1.44 10.73
CA THR A 142 -16.33 0.56 9.56
C THR A 142 -15.76 1.19 8.30
N VAL A 143 -15.55 0.39 7.27
CA VAL A 143 -15.04 0.87 5.98
C VAL A 143 -16.06 1.78 5.30
N GLU A 144 -17.35 1.50 5.44
CA GLU A 144 -18.44 2.33 4.92
C GLU A 144 -18.47 3.71 5.58
N GLU A 145 -18.33 3.75 6.90
CA GLU A 145 -18.26 5.02 7.66
C GLU A 145 -17.02 5.82 7.26
N PHE A 146 -15.88 5.16 7.08
CA PHE A 146 -14.67 5.80 6.56
C PHE A 146 -14.93 6.41 5.17
N PHE A 147 -15.47 5.64 4.23
CA PHE A 147 -15.76 6.10 2.88
C PHE A 147 -16.99 7.00 2.79
N HIS A 148 -17.75 7.17 3.85
CA HIS A 148 -18.70 8.27 3.95
C HIS A 148 -17.97 9.63 3.97
N CYS A 149 -16.87 9.72 4.70
CA CYS A 149 -16.10 10.95 4.89
C CYS A 149 -15.02 11.17 3.84
N TYR A 150 -14.38 10.11 3.38
CA TYR A 150 -13.21 10.15 2.50
C TYR A 150 -13.48 9.43 1.16
N ARG A 151 -12.67 9.73 0.18
CA ARG A 151 -12.59 8.99 -1.09
C ARG A 151 -11.14 8.66 -1.40
N PRO A 152 -10.85 7.52 -2.05
CA PRO A 152 -9.52 7.23 -2.56
C PRO A 152 -9.22 8.16 -3.74
N ASP A 153 -7.96 8.57 -3.85
CA ASP A 153 -7.46 9.46 -4.87
C ASP A 153 -6.06 9.04 -5.30
N GLU A 154 -5.87 8.78 -6.60
CA GLU A 154 -4.58 8.37 -7.11
C GLU A 154 -3.60 9.54 -7.09
N ILE A 155 -2.40 9.33 -6.56
CA ILE A 155 -1.38 10.37 -6.47
C ILE A 155 -0.76 10.58 -7.85
N ALA A 156 -0.98 11.76 -8.46
CA ALA A 156 -0.56 12.07 -9.82
C ALA A 156 0.93 11.79 -10.10
N GLN A 157 1.81 12.09 -9.14
CA GLN A 157 3.26 11.86 -9.24
C GLN A 157 3.68 10.44 -8.81
N SER A 158 2.73 9.56 -8.52
CA SER A 158 2.99 8.22 -8.00
C SER A 158 1.89 7.26 -8.45
N LYS A 159 1.79 7.07 -9.76
CA LYS A 159 0.79 6.19 -10.38
C LYS A 159 0.71 4.83 -9.70
N GLY A 160 -0.50 4.35 -9.47
CA GLY A 160 -0.78 3.13 -8.72
C GLY A 160 -0.71 3.28 -7.20
N VAL A 161 -0.36 4.46 -6.68
CA VAL A 161 -0.38 4.76 -5.24
C VAL A 161 -1.54 5.70 -4.93
N TYR A 162 -2.27 5.38 -3.88
CA TYR A 162 -3.49 6.09 -3.50
C TYR A 162 -3.34 6.82 -2.16
N SER A 163 -4.01 7.95 -2.06
CA SER A 163 -4.24 8.68 -0.83
C SER A 163 -5.74 8.74 -0.53
N PHE A 164 -6.12 9.29 0.61
CA PHE A 164 -7.51 9.55 0.95
C PHE A 164 -7.76 11.04 1.01
N MET A 165 -8.76 11.50 0.27
CA MET A 165 -9.18 12.89 0.23
C MET A 165 -10.54 13.03 0.89
N PRO A 166 -10.76 14.05 1.75
CA PRO A 166 -12.08 14.30 2.30
C PRO A 166 -13.08 14.64 1.20
N LYS A 167 -14.29 14.10 1.26
CA LYS A 167 -15.36 14.38 0.29
C LYS A 167 -15.86 15.82 0.35
N SER A 168 -15.69 16.46 1.50
CA SER A 168 -15.93 17.90 1.69
C SER A 168 -14.98 18.46 2.74
N PRO A 169 -14.76 19.79 2.79
CA PRO A 169 -13.93 20.40 3.84
C PRO A 169 -14.42 20.11 5.27
N LEU A 170 -15.74 19.97 5.46
CA LEU A 170 -16.36 19.68 6.75
C LEU A 170 -16.09 18.23 7.22
N LEU A 171 -15.76 17.33 6.31
CA LEU A 171 -15.47 15.92 6.59
C LEU A 171 -13.97 15.67 6.73
N ARG A 172 -13.14 16.70 6.77
CA ARG A 172 -11.71 16.58 7.08
C ARG A 172 -11.52 16.39 8.58
N LEU A 173 -11.76 15.18 9.06
CA LEU A 173 -11.69 14.83 10.49
C LEU A 173 -10.25 14.60 10.97
N VAL A 174 -9.33 14.25 10.08
CA VAL A 174 -7.91 14.12 10.37
C VAL A 174 -7.16 15.25 9.68
N CYS A 175 -6.48 16.07 10.46
CA CYS A 175 -5.74 17.25 10.02
C CYS A 175 -4.23 17.07 10.30
N GLU A 176 -3.43 18.05 9.89
CA GLU A 176 -2.00 18.16 10.18
C GLU A 176 -1.16 16.94 9.75
N THR A 177 -1.60 16.28 8.67
CA THR A 177 -0.73 15.29 8.03
C THR A 177 0.46 15.96 7.38
N PRO A 178 1.67 15.36 7.41
CA PRO A 178 2.83 15.93 6.75
C PRO A 178 2.58 16.16 5.26
N ASP A 179 3.01 17.31 4.74
CA ASP A 179 2.87 17.64 3.31
C ASP A 179 3.56 16.62 2.40
N SER A 180 4.69 16.07 2.84
CA SER A 180 5.38 15.02 2.11
C SER A 180 6.10 14.04 3.03
N ASN A 181 6.21 12.81 2.57
CA ASN A 181 7.03 11.78 3.20
C ASN A 181 8.25 11.54 2.31
N ARG A 182 9.29 12.37 2.44
CA ARG A 182 10.48 12.28 1.58
C ARG A 182 11.11 10.89 1.65
N ASN A 183 11.54 10.37 0.49
CA ASN A 183 12.31 9.11 0.34
C ASN A 183 11.64 7.85 0.89
N TRP A 184 10.34 7.86 1.13
CA TRP A 184 9.65 6.71 1.70
C TRP A 184 9.68 5.47 0.78
N LYS A 185 9.66 5.67 -0.53
CA LYS A 185 9.63 4.61 -1.54
C LYS A 185 10.90 3.77 -1.60
N SER A 186 12.03 4.30 -1.11
CA SER A 186 13.31 3.57 -1.07
C SER A 186 13.54 2.81 0.24
N ARG A 187 12.61 2.83 1.19
CA ARG A 187 12.75 2.11 2.45
C ARG A 187 11.64 1.07 2.58
N TYR A 188 11.84 -0.06 1.92
CA TYR A 188 10.90 -1.17 1.92
C TYR A 188 11.62 -2.49 2.16
N PHE A 189 10.87 -3.45 2.62
CA PHE A 189 11.26 -4.84 2.86
C PHE A 189 10.07 -5.74 2.52
N PHE A 190 10.26 -7.04 2.57
CA PHE A 190 9.19 -8.01 2.38
C PHE A 190 8.89 -8.75 3.68
N MET A 191 7.65 -9.20 3.80
CA MET A 191 7.19 -10.18 4.77
C MET A 191 6.78 -11.44 4.02
N GLU A 192 7.26 -12.59 4.46
CA GLU A 192 6.95 -13.90 3.88
C GLU A 192 5.89 -14.61 4.72
N GLY A 193 5.29 -15.66 4.14
CA GLY A 193 4.22 -16.41 4.77
C GLY A 193 2.91 -15.64 4.86
N ASP A 194 1.99 -16.13 5.66
CA ASP A 194 0.64 -15.60 5.84
C ASP A 194 0.43 -14.92 7.20
N GLU A 195 1.39 -15.05 8.12
CA GLU A 195 1.30 -14.57 9.50
C GLU A 195 1.16 -13.04 9.62
N TRP A 196 1.48 -12.31 8.55
CA TRP A 196 1.29 -10.87 8.49
C TRP A 196 -0.16 -10.48 8.21
N MET A 197 -0.97 -11.40 7.64
CA MET A 197 -2.35 -11.13 7.26
C MET A 197 -3.30 -11.12 8.47
N CYS A 198 -3.20 -12.11 9.37
CA CYS A 198 -4.22 -12.32 10.39
C CYS A 198 -3.65 -12.38 11.79
N CYS A 199 -4.38 -11.86 12.77
CA CYS A 199 -4.13 -12.14 14.18
C CYS A 199 -4.39 -13.61 14.47
N LEU A 200 -3.58 -14.21 15.35
CA LEU A 200 -3.78 -15.59 15.83
C LEU A 200 -5.20 -15.71 16.44
N GLY A 201 -6.02 -16.56 15.84
CA GLY A 201 -7.39 -16.81 16.30
C GLY A 201 -8.50 -16.26 15.42
N ASP A 202 -8.19 -15.45 14.42
CA ASP A 202 -9.17 -15.04 13.42
C ASP A 202 -9.48 -16.21 12.48
N THR A 203 -10.74 -16.63 12.44
CA THR A 203 -11.22 -17.74 11.60
C THR A 203 -11.55 -17.31 10.17
N GLU A 204 -11.63 -16.02 9.92
CA GLU A 204 -11.94 -15.48 8.60
C GLU A 204 -10.67 -15.08 7.87
N HIS A 205 -10.14 -16.00 7.06
CA HIS A 205 -9.08 -15.71 6.10
C HIS A 205 -9.62 -14.86 4.95
N MET A 206 -9.55 -13.56 5.09
CA MET A 206 -9.83 -12.64 3.99
C MET A 206 -8.56 -12.36 3.21
N PRO A 207 -8.43 -12.80 1.95
CA PRO A 207 -7.21 -12.57 1.18
C PRO A 207 -6.98 -11.09 0.93
N VAL A 208 -5.74 -10.66 1.14
CA VAL A 208 -5.25 -9.32 0.78
C VAL A 208 -4.38 -9.46 -0.46
N ASN A 209 -4.56 -8.57 -1.43
CA ASN A 209 -3.73 -8.57 -2.63
C ASN A 209 -2.26 -8.32 -2.26
N THR A 210 -1.39 -9.23 -2.67
CA THR A 210 0.07 -9.11 -2.47
C THR A 210 0.75 -8.37 -3.61
N THR A 211 0.11 -8.34 -4.78
CA THR A 211 0.57 -7.62 -5.98
C THR A 211 -0.33 -6.41 -6.25
N TRP A 212 0.23 -5.41 -6.90
CA TRP A 212 -0.52 -4.21 -7.24
C TRP A 212 -1.68 -4.52 -8.19
N GLY A 213 -2.87 -4.05 -7.80
CA GLY A 213 -4.10 -4.10 -8.57
C GLY A 213 -4.50 -2.73 -9.11
N ILE A 214 -5.54 -2.73 -9.92
CA ILE A 214 -6.23 -1.51 -10.38
C ILE A 214 -7.49 -1.38 -9.52
N MET A 215 -7.69 -0.20 -8.95
CA MET A 215 -8.93 0.07 -8.22
C MET A 215 -10.12 -0.02 -9.18
N PRO A 216 -11.19 -0.76 -8.83
CA PRO A 216 -12.39 -0.81 -9.67
C PRO A 216 -12.94 0.59 -9.94
N LEU A 217 -13.28 0.89 -11.19
CA LEU A 217 -13.80 2.20 -11.63
C LEU A 217 -15.10 2.60 -10.90
N SER A 218 -15.84 1.63 -10.37
CA SER A 218 -17.06 1.84 -9.58
C SER A 218 -16.78 2.27 -8.14
N GLY A 219 -15.54 2.26 -7.67
CA GLY A 219 -15.20 2.57 -6.28
C GLY A 219 -15.78 1.60 -5.25
N MET A 220 -16.39 0.49 -5.69
CA MET A 220 -17.05 -0.49 -4.82
C MET A 220 -16.92 -1.89 -5.41
N HIS A 221 -16.40 -2.82 -4.65
CA HIS A 221 -16.49 -4.23 -5.02
C HIS A 221 -17.93 -4.72 -4.73
N PRO A 222 -18.67 -5.23 -5.73
CA PRO A 222 -20.10 -5.57 -5.59
C PRO A 222 -20.41 -6.63 -4.53
N SER A 223 -19.42 -7.41 -4.10
CA SER A 223 -19.62 -8.59 -3.23
C SER A 223 -19.76 -8.26 -1.74
N ILE A 224 -19.62 -7.00 -1.30
CA ILE A 224 -19.73 -6.64 0.11
C ILE A 224 -21.16 -6.24 0.50
N PHE A 225 -22.06 -6.09 -0.45
CA PHE A 225 -23.46 -5.73 -0.22
C PHE A 225 -24.43 -6.91 -0.33
N ASN A 226 -24.13 -8.04 0.28
CA ASN A 226 -25.19 -9.01 0.61
C ASN A 226 -25.45 -8.93 2.12
N PRO A 227 -26.44 -8.14 2.56
CA PRO A 227 -26.94 -8.25 3.92
C PRO A 227 -27.66 -9.60 4.04
N ILE A 228 -27.19 -10.40 4.98
CA ILE A 228 -27.94 -11.56 5.48
C ILE A 228 -29.14 -11.06 6.26
#